data_997cf79f67bdb0fa02281dade1261c9d
#
_entry.id   997cf79f67bdb0fa02281dade1261c9d
#
_cell.length_a   1.000
_cell.length_b   1.000
_cell.length_c   1.000
_cell.angle_alpha   90.00
_cell.angle_beta   90.00
_cell.angle_gamma   90.00
#
_symmetry.space_group_name_H-M   'P 1'
#
loop_
_entity.id
_entity.type
_entity.pdbx_description
1 polymer ?
#
loop_
_entity_poly.entity_id
_entity_poly.type
_entity_poly.pdbx_seq_one_letter_code
_entity_poly.pdbx_strand_id
1 'polypeptide(L)'
;MEQTTRNTANEPAHTVEIVVHIPEDLEAQQRDNLVGTLNGNAGIMAAEFCPLRYHLLLVRYDRDRYSSQDVLDRVNSNDLNARLIGPV
;
A
#
# COMPACT_ATOMS: atom_id res chain seq x y z
N MET A 1 16.11 -20.26 -17.91
CA MET A 1 15.90 -20.03 -17.48
C MET A 1 15.81 -19.47 -17.08
N GLU A 2 15.49 -19.29 -16.70
CA GLU A 2 15.28 -18.80 -16.13
C GLU A 2 14.91 -18.02 -15.95
N GLN A 3 14.63 -17.72 -16.04
CA GLN A 3 14.27 -17.00 -15.79
C GLN A 3 13.45 -16.47 -15.56
N THR A 4 13.09 -16.61 -16.06
CA THR A 4 11.93 -16.19 -15.70
C THR A 4 11.75 -15.74 -14.42
N THR A 5 12.11 -16.34 -13.65
CA THR A 5 11.96 -15.98 -12.35
C THR A 5 12.61 -14.73 -12.02
N ARG A 6 13.26 -14.12 -12.88
CA ARG A 6 13.93 -12.99 -12.55
C ARG A 6 13.12 -11.85 -12.27
N ASN A 7 11.92 -11.80 -12.70
CA ASN A 7 11.07 -10.71 -12.37
C ASN A 7 10.83 -10.61 -10.90
N THR A 8 10.73 -11.73 -10.25
CA THR A 8 10.47 -11.71 -8.83
C THR A 8 11.72 -11.50 -8.03
N ALA A 9 12.86 -11.41 -8.67
CA ALA A 9 14.10 -11.19 -7.95
C ALA A 9 14.16 -9.83 -7.28
N ASN A 10 13.34 -8.88 -7.71
CA ASN A 10 13.33 -7.54 -7.15
C ASN A 10 12.29 -7.35 -6.07
N GLU A 11 11.50 -8.36 -5.76
CA GLU A 11 10.49 -8.29 -4.73
C GLU A 11 10.60 -9.48 -3.81
N PRO A 12 10.23 -9.30 -2.53
CA PRO A 12 10.20 -10.44 -1.62
C PRO A 12 9.22 -11.49 -2.11
N ALA A 13 9.49 -12.75 -1.80
CA ALA A 13 8.62 -13.84 -2.23
C ALA A 13 7.24 -13.77 -1.61
N HIS A 14 7.10 -13.05 -0.49
CA HIS A 14 5.84 -12.99 0.26
C HIS A 14 5.20 -11.61 0.18
N THR A 15 5.28 -10.98 -0.99
CA THR A 15 4.60 -9.71 -1.23
C THR A 15 3.11 -9.95 -1.47
N VAL A 16 2.27 -9.19 -0.78
CA VAL A 16 0.84 -9.25 -0.98
C VAL A 16 0.31 -7.85 -1.22
N GLU A 17 -0.87 -7.78 -1.82
CA GLU A 17 -1.51 -6.51 -2.13
C GLU A 17 -2.84 -6.43 -1.42
N ILE A 18 -3.12 -5.26 -0.84
CA ILE A 18 -4.40 -5.00 -0.20
C ILE A 18 -4.98 -3.72 -0.76
N VAL A 19 -6.29 -3.57 -0.59
CA VAL A 19 -7.00 -2.36 -0.97
C VAL A 19 -7.53 -1.72 0.30
N VAL A 20 -7.22 -0.44 0.47
CA VAL A 20 -7.62 0.33 1.64
C VAL A 20 -8.58 1.41 1.19
N HIS A 21 -9.72 1.53 1.86
CA HIS A 21 -10.70 2.58 1.57
C HIS A 21 -10.48 3.74 2.53
N ILE A 22 -10.29 4.93 1.99
CA ILE A 22 -10.10 6.16 2.75
C ILE A 22 -11.33 7.03 2.50
N PRO A 23 -12.18 7.22 3.52
CA PRO A 23 -13.43 7.97 3.32
C PRO A 23 -13.22 9.48 3.19
N GLU A 24 -12.10 9.99 3.68
CA GLU A 24 -11.81 11.41 3.61
C GLU A 24 -11.56 11.85 2.18
N ASP A 25 -11.95 13.09 1.85
CA ASP A 25 -11.68 13.68 0.55
C ASP A 25 -10.31 14.34 0.59
N LEU A 26 -9.29 13.61 0.21
CA LEU A 26 -7.92 14.13 0.23
C LEU A 26 -7.65 14.90 -1.05
N GLU A 27 -6.98 16.03 -0.90
CA GLU A 27 -6.49 16.78 -2.06
C GLU A 27 -5.30 16.06 -2.66
N ALA A 28 -4.96 16.42 -3.89
CA ALA A 28 -3.86 15.77 -4.60
C ALA A 28 -2.56 15.79 -3.79
N GLN A 29 -2.27 16.92 -3.16
CA GLN A 29 -1.06 17.03 -2.35
C GLN A 29 -1.09 16.10 -1.15
N GLN A 30 -2.25 15.96 -0.51
CA GLN A 30 -2.39 15.06 0.64
C GLN A 30 -2.21 13.61 0.21
N ARG A 31 -2.76 13.25 -0.95
CA ARG A 31 -2.57 11.90 -1.49
C ARG A 31 -1.10 11.63 -1.77
N ASP A 32 -0.42 12.59 -2.39
CA ASP A 32 1.00 12.44 -2.70
C ASP A 32 1.82 12.29 -1.44
N ASN A 33 1.50 13.06 -0.41
CA ASN A 33 2.22 12.98 0.86
C ASN A 33 2.03 11.63 1.52
N LEU A 34 0.81 11.10 1.48
CA LEU A 34 0.53 9.81 2.07
C LEU A 34 1.27 8.70 1.34
N VAL A 35 1.24 8.72 0.01
CA VAL A 35 1.95 7.74 -0.80
C VAL A 35 3.45 7.81 -0.52
N GLY A 36 4.00 9.02 -0.44
CA GLY A 36 5.41 9.20 -0.15
C GLY A 36 5.79 8.64 1.22
N THR A 37 4.94 8.89 2.22
CA THR A 37 5.17 8.37 3.56
C THR A 37 5.17 6.85 3.58
N LEU A 38 4.21 6.24 2.91
CA LEU A 38 4.11 4.78 2.88
C LEU A 38 5.29 4.18 2.12
N ASN A 39 5.64 4.75 0.98
CA ASN A 39 6.76 4.22 0.19
C ASN A 39 8.10 4.41 0.88
N GLY A 40 8.15 5.25 1.90
CA GLY A 40 9.35 5.41 2.71
C GLY A 40 9.56 4.32 3.74
N ASN A 41 8.60 3.43 3.93
CA ASN A 41 8.71 2.34 4.89
C ASN A 41 9.34 1.12 4.23
N ALA A 42 10.29 0.51 4.92
CA ALA A 42 11.12 -0.53 4.33
C ALA A 42 10.32 -1.76 3.86
N GLY A 43 9.24 -2.08 4.54
CA GLY A 43 8.44 -3.26 4.20
C GLY A 43 7.32 -3.01 3.22
N ILE A 44 7.14 -1.76 2.78
CA ILE A 44 6.11 -1.43 1.81
C ILE A 44 6.76 -1.30 0.44
N MET A 45 6.35 -2.18 -0.47
CA MET A 45 6.94 -2.25 -1.80
C MET A 45 6.40 -1.17 -2.71
N ALA A 46 5.12 -0.85 -2.60
CA ALA A 46 4.49 0.18 -3.41
C ALA A 46 3.18 0.60 -2.78
N ALA A 47 2.82 1.86 -2.95
CA ALA A 47 1.52 2.39 -2.55
C ALA A 47 1.09 3.37 -3.62
N GLU A 48 -0.17 3.28 -4.06
CA GLU A 48 -0.68 4.21 -5.05
C GLU A 48 -2.19 4.26 -4.96
N PHE A 49 -2.74 5.42 -5.28
CA PHE A 49 -4.19 5.56 -5.37
C PHE A 49 -4.68 5.07 -6.72
N CYS A 50 -5.87 4.49 -6.73
CA CYS A 50 -6.51 4.09 -7.97
C CYS A 50 -6.82 5.35 -8.78
N PRO A 51 -6.42 5.43 -10.05
CA PRO A 51 -6.55 6.68 -10.82
C PRO A 51 -7.97 7.20 -10.97
N LEU A 52 -8.95 6.31 -10.98
CA LEU A 52 -10.34 6.71 -11.16
C LEU A 52 -11.12 6.67 -9.85
N ARG A 53 -10.50 6.25 -8.76
CA ARG A 53 -11.19 6.09 -7.48
C ARG A 53 -10.23 6.50 -6.38
N TYR A 54 -10.19 7.79 -6.12
CA TYR A 54 -9.20 8.36 -5.21
C TYR A 54 -9.45 8.01 -3.74
N HIS A 55 -10.53 7.31 -3.44
CA HIS A 55 -10.76 6.78 -2.11
C HIS A 55 -10.16 5.39 -1.93
N LEU A 56 -9.62 4.79 -3.00
CA LEU A 56 -9.03 3.46 -2.93
C LEU A 56 -7.52 3.56 -3.05
N LEU A 57 -6.84 3.06 -2.04
CA LEU A 57 -5.38 3.03 -1.98
C LEU A 57 -4.94 1.59 -2.10
N LEU A 58 -4.08 1.32 -3.08
CA LEU A 58 -3.50 0.00 -3.28
C LEU A 58 -2.14 -0.04 -2.62
N VAL A 59 -1.91 -1.02 -1.76
CA VAL A 59 -0.64 -1.15 -1.05
C VAL A 59 -0.09 -2.55 -1.24
N ARG A 60 1.15 -2.65 -1.71
CA ARG A 60 1.87 -3.91 -1.79
C ARG A 60 2.94 -3.90 -0.71
N TYR A 61 2.98 -4.93 0.07
CA TYR A 61 3.90 -4.98 1.20
C TYR A 61 4.42 -6.39 1.42
N ASP A 62 5.52 -6.47 2.16
CA ASP A 62 6.15 -7.72 2.52
C ASP A 62 5.45 -8.26 3.78
N ARG A 63 4.70 -9.36 3.62
CA ARG A 63 3.93 -9.90 4.74
C ARG A 63 4.80 -10.50 5.83
N ASP A 64 6.09 -10.68 5.57
CA ASP A 64 7.00 -11.14 6.60
C ASP A 64 7.39 -9.99 7.55
N ARG A 65 7.16 -8.75 7.13
CA ARG A 65 7.47 -7.57 7.93
C ARG A 65 6.24 -6.89 8.50
N TYR A 66 5.13 -6.96 7.76
CA TYR A 66 3.89 -6.29 8.15
C TYR A 66 2.73 -7.23 8.02
N SER A 67 1.71 -7.02 8.84
CA SER A 67 0.39 -7.58 8.59
C SER A 67 -0.44 -6.52 7.89
N SER A 68 -1.61 -6.91 7.37
CA SER A 68 -2.51 -5.94 6.78
C SER A 68 -2.96 -4.91 7.82
N GLN A 69 -3.11 -5.33 9.08
CA GLN A 69 -3.46 -4.40 10.15
C GLN A 69 -2.36 -3.38 10.39
N ASP A 70 -1.09 -3.81 10.31
CA ASP A 70 0.03 -2.89 10.47
C ASP A 70 0.03 -1.83 9.37
N VAL A 71 -0.27 -2.23 8.14
CA VAL A 71 -0.35 -1.28 7.03
C VAL A 71 -1.49 -0.31 7.27
N LEU A 72 -2.65 -0.81 7.70
CA LEU A 72 -3.80 0.02 7.97
C LEU A 72 -3.49 1.03 9.08
N ASP A 73 -2.79 0.60 10.12
CA ASP A 73 -2.41 1.48 11.22
C ASP A 73 -1.49 2.60 10.73
N ARG A 74 -0.60 2.29 9.80
CA ARG A 74 0.28 3.30 9.21
C ARG A 74 -0.53 4.35 8.46
N VAL A 75 -1.51 3.90 7.69
CA VAL A 75 -2.38 4.82 6.96
C VAL A 75 -3.13 5.70 7.94
N ASN A 76 -3.71 5.10 8.97
CA ASN A 76 -4.53 5.84 9.92
C ASN A 76 -3.72 6.73 10.85
N SER A 77 -2.41 6.55 10.92
CA SER A 77 -1.57 7.45 11.72
C SER A 77 -1.53 8.86 11.13
N ASN A 78 -2.11 9.07 9.96
CA ASN A 78 -2.23 10.37 9.33
C ASN A 78 -3.60 11.02 9.59
N ASP A 79 -4.23 10.67 10.70
CA ASP A 79 -5.55 11.20 11.08
C ASP A 79 -6.65 10.82 10.10
N LEU A 80 -6.55 9.62 9.54
CA LEU A 80 -7.53 9.10 8.61
C LEU A 80 -8.34 8.00 9.27
N ASN A 81 -9.51 7.72 8.69
CA ASN A 81 -10.39 6.66 9.16
C ASN A 81 -10.49 5.57 8.10
N ALA A 82 -9.36 5.20 7.54
CA ALA A 82 -9.27 4.19 6.52
C ALA A 82 -9.65 2.82 7.05
N ARG A 83 -10.17 1.99 6.16
CA ARG A 83 -10.49 0.62 6.50
C ARG A 83 -10.07 -0.31 5.38
N LEU A 84 -9.81 -1.54 5.75
CA LEU A 84 -9.40 -2.56 4.81
C LEU A 84 -10.62 -3.06 4.07
N ILE A 85 -10.57 -3.04 2.73
CA ILE A 85 -11.64 -3.60 1.94
C ILE A 85 -11.35 -5.04 1.60
N GLY A 86 -10.08 -5.40 1.62
CA GLY A 86 -9.73 -6.79 1.45
C GLY A 86 -8.42 -6.92 0.73
N PRO A 87 -7.92 -8.16 0.70
CA PRO A 87 -6.85 -8.48 -0.21
C PRO A 87 -7.42 -8.61 -1.60
N VAL A 88 -6.59 -8.41 -2.54
CA VAL A 88 -6.98 -8.52 -3.93
C VAL A 88 -6.70 -9.90 -4.43
#